data_25215ba741d2b00a49c0264995014dac
#
_entry.id   25215ba741d2b00a49c0264995014dac
#
_cell.length_a   1.000
_cell.length_b   1.000
_cell.length_c   1.000
_cell.angle_alpha   90.00
_cell.angle_beta   90.00
_cell.angle_gamma   90.00
#
_symmetry.space_group_name_H-M   'P 1'
#
loop_
_entity.id
_entity.type
_entity.pdbx_description
1 polymer ?
#
loop_
_entity_poly.entity_id
_entity_poly.type
_entity_poly.pdbx_seq_one_letter_code
_entity_poly.pdbx_strand_id
1 'polypeptide(L)'
;MQDFQLETNYEINNGHIFSKDGNTLLMFMTPVFGTGSTGENENLIRILENELQQIQKEYPSIHASYFGGPSVSVYNARQIKKDTIITSSIALLIIIVFISLVFKHKKSIPLIVTPVLFGGLFALCLIYFIQGYISAIAVGAGSAILGIALSYSIHMLAHQNHVSTVQQLIKEITYPLTVGSFTTIGAFFGLTFTTSELLRDFGLFASLALIGTTLFCLIYLPHFLKGQADVKQGRVLRFIEKINAYPYEKNKWLVGGIVIITLIGLFTSQKVKFNEDMMSLNYEPQHLKQAEAKLEQLFNAQEKTVLFVSVGKNMTEALESYANTNQHLSTFKEQGLIKAYASAEQFLISPEEQQKRLEQWNQYWGESGKISTIRKYIEDAARTYHFREGSFNAFYQWLEHPFQPYNYQDDTNSIATTLLNEWQTSADSITMLITQVRITDDNKEEVYQQFKDNTDVVVFDRSYFTNQWVSAINNDFYLILYISSFLIFLALLIS
;
A
#
# COMPACT_ATOMS: atom_id res chain seq x y z
N MET A 1 14.44 -27.99 18.25
CA MET A 1 14.37 -27.49 16.85
C MET A 1 12.98 -27.58 16.23
N GLN A 2 12.10 -28.49 16.65
CA GLN A 2 10.74 -28.56 16.12
C GLN A 2 9.85 -27.37 16.46
N ASP A 3 10.11 -26.69 17.58
CA ASP A 3 9.33 -25.51 18.00
C ASP A 3 9.74 -24.19 17.30
N PHE A 4 10.80 -24.25 16.48
CA PHE A 4 11.33 -23.08 15.77
C PHE A 4 10.65 -22.82 14.43
N GLN A 5 9.94 -23.79 13.88
CA GLN A 5 9.25 -23.69 12.60
C GLN A 5 7.78 -24.07 12.77
N LEU A 6 6.91 -23.20 12.28
CA LEU A 6 5.51 -23.57 12.06
C LEU A 6 5.52 -24.82 11.16
N GLU A 7 4.65 -25.81 11.44
CA GLU A 7 4.51 -27.00 10.56
C GLU A 7 4.36 -26.55 9.11
N THR A 8 5.30 -26.96 8.28
CA THR A 8 5.36 -26.57 6.88
C THR A 8 5.23 -27.80 5.99
N ASN A 9 4.68 -27.61 4.80
CA ASN A 9 4.59 -28.68 3.78
C ASN A 9 5.87 -28.79 2.94
N TYR A 10 7.01 -28.35 3.48
CA TYR A 10 8.29 -28.45 2.80
C TYR A 10 9.35 -29.14 3.69
N GLU A 11 10.35 -29.67 3.04
CA GLU A 11 11.50 -30.33 3.65
C GLU A 11 12.80 -29.77 3.10
N ILE A 12 13.83 -29.74 3.93
CA ILE A 12 15.17 -29.31 3.50
C ILE A 12 15.99 -30.58 3.14
N ASN A 13 16.36 -30.68 1.87
CA ASN A 13 17.17 -31.78 1.37
C ASN A 13 18.44 -31.20 0.69
N ASN A 14 19.61 -31.59 1.19
CA ASN A 14 20.91 -31.13 0.72
C ASN A 14 21.04 -29.59 0.62
N GLY A 15 20.45 -28.85 1.56
CA GLY A 15 20.47 -27.38 1.59
C GLY A 15 19.47 -26.70 0.66
N HIS A 16 18.61 -27.46 -0.01
CA HIS A 16 17.55 -26.95 -0.86
C HIS A 16 16.18 -27.27 -0.24
N ILE A 17 15.22 -26.38 -0.46
CA ILE A 17 13.86 -26.48 0.08
C ILE A 17 12.96 -27.13 -0.97
N PHE A 18 12.41 -28.28 -0.63
CA PHE A 18 11.47 -29.03 -1.47
C PHE A 18 10.11 -29.15 -0.80
N SER A 19 9.06 -29.22 -1.61
CA SER A 19 7.76 -29.69 -1.13
C SER A 19 7.87 -31.14 -0.60
N LYS A 20 7.00 -31.54 0.35
CA LYS A 20 7.01 -32.91 0.93
C LYS A 20 6.88 -34.01 -0.10
N ASP A 21 6.22 -33.73 -1.24
CA ASP A 21 6.09 -34.66 -2.36
C ASP A 21 7.35 -34.72 -3.26
N GLY A 22 8.36 -33.89 -2.98
CA GLY A 22 9.62 -33.80 -3.72
C GLY A 22 9.51 -33.19 -5.13
N ASN A 23 8.32 -32.74 -5.55
CA ASN A 23 8.08 -32.32 -6.93
C ASN A 23 8.32 -30.80 -7.16
N THR A 24 8.38 -30.00 -6.09
CA THR A 24 8.56 -28.54 -6.20
C THR A 24 9.77 -28.09 -5.40
N LEU A 25 10.72 -27.45 -6.07
CA LEU A 25 11.84 -26.76 -5.46
C LEU A 25 11.46 -25.31 -5.18
N LEU A 26 11.68 -24.84 -3.96
CA LEU A 26 11.46 -23.46 -3.54
C LEU A 26 12.78 -22.72 -3.43
N MET A 27 12.86 -21.56 -4.04
CA MET A 27 13.99 -20.65 -3.93
C MET A 27 13.50 -19.28 -3.45
N PHE A 28 14.14 -18.76 -2.41
CA PHE A 28 13.84 -17.41 -1.90
C PHE A 28 14.89 -16.44 -2.42
N MET A 29 14.40 -15.31 -2.94
CA MET A 29 15.25 -14.22 -3.44
C MET A 29 14.82 -12.92 -2.77
N THR A 30 15.75 -12.24 -2.12
CA THR A 30 15.52 -10.92 -1.54
C THR A 30 16.04 -9.85 -2.50
N PRO A 31 15.17 -9.04 -3.11
CA PRO A 31 15.59 -7.92 -3.95
C PRO A 31 16.33 -6.87 -3.13
N VAL A 32 17.28 -6.19 -3.77
CA VAL A 32 18.05 -5.09 -3.17
C VAL A 32 17.14 -3.88 -2.88
N PHE A 33 16.14 -3.66 -3.75
CA PHE A 33 15.21 -2.56 -3.62
C PHE A 33 13.90 -3.02 -2.97
N GLY A 34 13.32 -2.17 -2.12
CA GLY A 34 12.03 -2.44 -1.47
C GLY A 34 10.89 -2.66 -2.46
N THR A 35 9.80 -3.26 -1.99
CA THR A 35 8.63 -3.61 -2.82
C THR A 35 8.02 -2.41 -3.56
N GLY A 36 8.07 -1.21 -2.95
CA GLY A 36 7.55 0.03 -3.57
C GLY A 36 8.42 0.62 -4.68
N SER A 37 9.70 0.21 -4.79
CA SER A 37 10.64 0.67 -5.82
C SER A 37 10.36 0.00 -7.18
N THR A 38 9.22 0.32 -7.78
CA THR A 38 8.74 -0.36 -9.00
C THR A 38 9.63 -0.14 -10.21
N GLY A 39 10.27 1.04 -10.33
CA GLY A 39 11.17 1.35 -11.43
C GLY A 39 12.46 0.52 -11.42
N GLU A 40 13.07 0.37 -10.26
CA GLU A 40 14.29 -0.40 -10.06
C GLU A 40 14.01 -1.90 -10.17
N ASN A 41 12.91 -2.37 -9.58
CA ASN A 41 12.49 -3.76 -9.64
C ASN A 41 12.01 -4.20 -11.05
N GLU A 42 11.65 -3.26 -11.93
CA GLU A 42 11.27 -3.52 -13.33
C GLU A 42 12.36 -4.32 -14.07
N ASN A 43 13.64 -3.96 -13.87
CA ASN A 43 14.76 -4.66 -14.50
C ASN A 43 14.92 -6.08 -13.97
N LEU A 44 14.77 -6.28 -12.64
CA LEU A 44 14.81 -7.61 -12.02
C LEU A 44 13.71 -8.51 -12.62
N ILE A 45 12.47 -8.03 -12.66
CA ILE A 45 11.34 -8.81 -13.17
C ILE A 45 11.54 -9.16 -14.66
N ARG A 46 12.04 -8.22 -15.46
CA ARG A 46 12.33 -8.46 -16.89
C ARG A 46 13.43 -9.52 -17.09
N ILE A 47 14.47 -9.52 -16.27
CA ILE A 47 15.51 -10.54 -16.31
C ILE A 47 14.91 -11.89 -15.93
N LEU A 48 14.16 -11.99 -14.85
CA LEU A 48 13.49 -13.21 -14.44
C LEU A 48 12.54 -13.75 -15.53
N GLU A 49 11.74 -12.90 -16.16
CA GLU A 49 10.86 -13.29 -17.28
C GLU A 49 11.66 -13.91 -18.43
N ASN A 50 12.79 -13.30 -18.80
CA ASN A 50 13.62 -13.79 -19.90
C ASN A 50 14.29 -15.13 -19.57
N GLU A 51 14.89 -15.24 -18.38
CA GLU A 51 15.55 -16.46 -17.92
C GLU A 51 14.55 -17.63 -17.81
N LEU A 52 13.36 -17.38 -17.24
CA LEU A 52 12.33 -18.41 -17.15
C LEU A 52 11.83 -18.86 -18.51
N GLN A 53 11.71 -17.95 -19.49
CA GLN A 53 11.37 -18.33 -20.87
C GLN A 53 12.48 -19.16 -21.52
N GLN A 54 13.74 -18.88 -21.22
CA GLN A 54 14.86 -19.67 -21.72
C GLN A 54 14.88 -21.07 -21.09
N ILE A 55 14.74 -21.16 -19.75
CA ILE A 55 14.66 -22.45 -19.05
C ILE A 55 13.49 -23.28 -19.58
N GLN A 56 12.32 -22.69 -19.79
CA GLN A 56 11.17 -23.41 -20.33
C GLN A 56 11.39 -23.95 -21.76
N LYS A 57 12.20 -23.25 -22.57
CA LYS A 57 12.58 -23.73 -23.93
C LYS A 57 13.60 -24.86 -23.87
N GLU A 58 14.58 -24.73 -22.97
CA GLU A 58 15.68 -25.69 -22.83
C GLU A 58 15.21 -26.97 -22.12
N TYR A 59 14.33 -26.81 -21.12
CA TYR A 59 13.80 -27.91 -20.28
C TYR A 59 12.27 -27.88 -20.28
N PRO A 60 11.58 -28.37 -21.33
CA PRO A 60 10.11 -28.29 -21.44
C PRO A 60 9.33 -29.00 -20.32
N SER A 61 9.95 -29.94 -19.63
CA SER A 61 9.35 -30.65 -18.49
C SER A 61 9.40 -29.89 -17.18
N ILE A 62 10.20 -28.81 -17.08
CA ILE A 62 10.33 -28.00 -15.88
C ILE A 62 9.43 -26.77 -16.00
N HIS A 63 8.53 -26.61 -15.04
CA HIS A 63 7.69 -25.43 -14.94
C HIS A 63 8.20 -24.54 -13.81
N ALA A 64 8.92 -23.48 -14.17
CA ALA A 64 9.39 -22.49 -13.24
C ALA A 64 8.47 -21.26 -13.22
N SER A 65 8.17 -20.76 -12.03
CA SER A 65 7.35 -19.57 -11.82
C SER A 65 7.90 -18.79 -10.63
N TYR A 66 7.54 -17.53 -10.52
CA TYR A 66 7.92 -16.68 -9.40
C TYR A 66 6.71 -15.92 -8.87
N PHE A 67 6.74 -15.57 -7.58
CA PHE A 67 5.74 -14.75 -6.93
C PHE A 67 6.37 -13.95 -5.80
N GLY A 68 5.87 -12.76 -5.54
CA GLY A 68 6.30 -11.93 -4.41
C GLY A 68 5.86 -10.47 -4.56
N GLY A 69 5.92 -9.71 -3.47
CA GLY A 69 5.50 -8.31 -3.44
C GLY A 69 6.10 -7.44 -4.55
N PRO A 70 7.41 -7.51 -4.84
CA PRO A 70 8.02 -6.75 -5.93
C PRO A 70 7.43 -7.06 -7.31
N SER A 71 7.11 -8.32 -7.60
CA SER A 71 6.50 -8.69 -8.89
C SER A 71 5.07 -8.15 -9.01
N VAL A 72 4.25 -8.30 -7.98
CA VAL A 72 2.89 -7.75 -7.93
C VAL A 72 2.92 -6.23 -8.15
N SER A 73 3.80 -5.53 -7.44
CA SER A 73 3.94 -4.07 -7.55
C SER A 73 4.36 -3.62 -8.95
N VAL A 74 5.32 -4.30 -9.58
CA VAL A 74 5.77 -3.99 -10.95
C VAL A 74 4.65 -4.21 -11.96
N TYR A 75 3.95 -5.35 -11.91
CA TYR A 75 2.84 -5.61 -12.85
C TYR A 75 1.67 -4.64 -12.64
N ASN A 76 1.36 -4.30 -11.40
CA ASN A 76 0.35 -3.29 -11.09
C ASN A 76 0.75 -1.92 -11.66
N ALA A 77 2.00 -1.50 -11.48
CA ALA A 77 2.50 -0.25 -12.06
C ALA A 77 2.48 -0.26 -13.60
N ARG A 78 2.89 -1.37 -14.24
CA ARG A 78 2.79 -1.56 -15.71
C ARG A 78 1.34 -1.40 -16.19
N GLN A 79 0.39 -2.05 -15.49
CA GLN A 79 -1.02 -1.98 -15.85
C GLN A 79 -1.59 -0.58 -15.66
N ILE A 80 -1.35 0.06 -14.52
CA ILE A 80 -1.78 1.45 -14.26
C ILE A 80 -1.26 2.39 -15.34
N LYS A 81 0.04 2.28 -15.70
CA LYS A 81 0.63 3.08 -16.78
C LYS A 81 -0.07 2.86 -18.11
N LYS A 82 -0.31 1.60 -18.46
CA LYS A 82 -1.01 1.21 -19.71
C LYS A 82 -2.44 1.74 -19.72
N ASP A 83 -3.19 1.54 -18.64
CA ASP A 83 -4.57 1.98 -18.52
C ASP A 83 -4.67 3.50 -18.56
N THR A 84 -3.77 4.21 -17.87
CA THR A 84 -3.69 5.68 -17.90
C THR A 84 -3.48 6.18 -19.33
N ILE A 85 -2.55 5.59 -20.09
CA ILE A 85 -2.30 5.99 -21.48
C ILE A 85 -3.53 5.72 -22.34
N ILE A 86 -4.12 4.53 -22.25
CA ILE A 86 -5.27 4.14 -23.06
C ILE A 86 -6.49 5.01 -22.74
N THR A 87 -6.85 5.12 -21.45
CA THR A 87 -8.03 5.89 -21.03
C THR A 87 -7.90 7.36 -21.34
N SER A 88 -6.72 7.97 -21.08
CA SER A 88 -6.46 9.37 -21.43
C SER A 88 -6.50 9.60 -22.95
N SER A 89 -5.97 8.67 -23.74
CA SER A 89 -6.00 8.76 -25.20
C SER A 89 -7.44 8.66 -25.76
N ILE A 90 -8.23 7.72 -25.23
CA ILE A 90 -9.65 7.57 -25.60
C ILE A 90 -10.44 8.83 -25.18
N ALA A 91 -10.24 9.32 -23.96
CA ALA A 91 -10.91 10.54 -23.48
C ALA A 91 -10.56 11.74 -24.36
N LEU A 92 -9.28 11.92 -24.68
CA LEU A 92 -8.83 13.01 -25.56
C LEU A 92 -9.42 12.89 -26.96
N LEU A 93 -9.46 11.68 -27.53
CA LEU A 93 -10.07 11.42 -28.84
C LEU A 93 -11.56 11.76 -28.84
N ILE A 94 -12.32 11.30 -27.84
CA ILE A 94 -13.74 11.62 -27.70
C ILE A 94 -13.94 13.14 -27.61
N ILE A 95 -13.12 13.82 -26.84
CA ILE A 95 -13.15 15.27 -26.68
C ILE A 95 -12.87 15.98 -28.01
N ILE A 96 -11.82 15.57 -28.72
CA ILE A 96 -11.47 16.15 -30.04
C ILE A 96 -12.62 15.94 -31.05
N VAL A 97 -13.20 14.74 -31.09
CA VAL A 97 -14.37 14.44 -31.93
C VAL A 97 -15.55 15.34 -31.55
N PHE A 98 -15.86 15.44 -30.26
CA PHE A 98 -16.95 16.30 -29.77
C PHE A 98 -16.73 17.76 -30.14
N ILE A 99 -15.53 18.30 -29.88
CA ILE A 99 -15.17 19.69 -30.26
C ILE A 99 -15.29 19.90 -31.78
N SER A 100 -14.81 18.94 -32.58
CA SER A 100 -14.91 19.01 -34.05
C SER A 100 -16.36 19.01 -34.57
N LEU A 101 -17.27 18.31 -33.87
CA LEU A 101 -18.69 18.27 -34.22
C LEU A 101 -19.44 19.53 -33.78
N VAL A 102 -19.04 20.11 -32.65
CA VAL A 102 -19.67 21.34 -32.11
C VAL A 102 -19.11 22.59 -32.79
N PHE A 103 -17.80 22.70 -32.87
CA PHE A 103 -17.08 23.85 -33.44
C PHE A 103 -16.54 23.50 -34.81
N LYS A 104 -17.12 24.04 -35.88
CA LYS A 104 -16.71 23.75 -37.27
C LYS A 104 -15.32 24.27 -37.65
N HIS A 105 -14.68 25.09 -36.82
CA HIS A 105 -13.36 25.65 -37.08
C HIS A 105 -12.25 24.76 -36.51
N LYS A 106 -11.34 24.29 -37.39
CA LYS A 106 -10.17 23.50 -36.98
C LYS A 106 -9.29 24.20 -35.94
N LYS A 107 -9.31 25.55 -35.91
CA LYS A 107 -8.55 26.35 -34.91
C LYS A 107 -9.14 26.29 -33.51
N SER A 108 -10.38 25.85 -33.33
CA SER A 108 -10.99 25.72 -32.00
C SER A 108 -10.36 24.60 -31.18
N ILE A 109 -9.88 23.52 -31.82
CA ILE A 109 -9.26 22.40 -31.11
C ILE A 109 -8.03 22.84 -30.31
N PRO A 110 -7.00 23.48 -30.94
CA PRO A 110 -5.83 23.94 -30.16
C PRO A 110 -6.22 24.98 -29.10
N LEU A 111 -7.17 25.89 -29.37
CA LEU A 111 -7.60 26.89 -28.41
C LEU A 111 -8.26 26.31 -27.17
N ILE A 112 -8.90 25.14 -27.30
CA ILE A 112 -9.55 24.43 -26.17
C ILE A 112 -8.54 23.56 -25.43
N VAL A 113 -7.63 22.90 -26.15
CA VAL A 113 -6.70 21.92 -25.55
C VAL A 113 -5.48 22.60 -24.90
N THR A 114 -4.95 23.69 -25.49
CA THR A 114 -3.74 24.35 -24.99
C THR A 114 -3.86 24.83 -23.52
N PRO A 115 -4.96 25.45 -23.07
CA PRO A 115 -5.11 25.84 -21.67
C PRO A 115 -5.00 24.67 -20.70
N VAL A 116 -5.53 23.51 -21.06
CA VAL A 116 -5.50 22.30 -20.23
C VAL A 116 -4.09 21.70 -20.17
N LEU A 117 -3.39 21.65 -21.30
CA LEU A 117 -1.99 21.24 -21.34
C LEU A 117 -1.11 22.16 -20.47
N PHE A 118 -1.33 23.48 -20.59
CA PHE A 118 -0.64 24.44 -19.74
C PHE A 118 -0.95 24.20 -18.27
N GLY A 119 -2.22 24.01 -17.90
CA GLY A 119 -2.62 23.72 -16.52
C GLY A 119 -1.96 22.48 -15.95
N GLY A 120 -1.91 21.38 -16.71
CA GLY A 120 -1.21 20.16 -16.31
C GLY A 120 0.30 20.36 -16.11
N LEU A 121 0.98 21.04 -17.05
CA LEU A 121 2.40 21.37 -16.93
C LEU A 121 2.68 22.33 -15.78
N PHE A 122 1.81 23.32 -15.57
CA PHE A 122 1.86 24.25 -14.44
C PHE A 122 1.78 23.51 -13.10
N ALA A 123 0.84 22.57 -12.98
CA ALA A 123 0.71 21.74 -11.78
C ALA A 123 1.96 20.91 -11.52
N LEU A 124 2.48 20.20 -12.52
CA LEU A 124 3.70 19.38 -12.37
C LEU A 124 4.91 20.24 -12.00
N CYS A 125 5.03 21.44 -12.59
CA CYS A 125 6.09 22.38 -12.25
C CYS A 125 6.03 22.80 -10.78
N LEU A 126 4.86 23.22 -10.29
CA LEU A 126 4.70 23.63 -8.90
C LEU A 126 4.88 22.47 -7.92
N ILE A 127 4.39 21.27 -8.22
CA ILE A 127 4.57 20.09 -7.40
C ILE A 127 6.04 19.73 -7.26
N TYR A 128 6.82 19.88 -8.33
CA TYR A 128 8.28 19.70 -8.26
C TYR A 128 8.94 20.62 -7.21
N PHE A 129 8.52 21.87 -7.11
CA PHE A 129 9.05 22.80 -6.11
C PHE A 129 8.49 22.57 -4.69
N ILE A 130 7.28 22.02 -4.56
CA ILE A 130 6.62 21.83 -3.26
C ILE A 130 7.10 20.55 -2.59
N GLN A 131 7.09 19.41 -3.30
CA GLN A 131 7.37 18.09 -2.71
C GLN A 131 8.36 17.22 -3.53
N GLY A 132 8.69 17.60 -4.77
CA GLY A 132 9.68 16.93 -5.60
C GLY A 132 9.20 15.61 -6.25
N TYR A 133 8.09 15.06 -5.85
CA TYR A 133 7.52 13.79 -6.37
C TYR A 133 6.00 13.85 -6.44
N ILE A 134 5.40 12.92 -7.17
CA ILE A 134 3.94 12.71 -7.24
C ILE A 134 3.64 11.25 -7.56
N SER A 135 2.57 10.73 -6.98
CA SER A 135 2.08 9.38 -7.28
C SER A 135 1.62 9.27 -8.74
N ALA A 136 2.10 8.23 -9.46
CA ALA A 136 1.66 7.95 -10.82
C ALA A 136 0.14 7.67 -10.90
N ILE A 137 -0.44 7.08 -9.86
CA ILE A 137 -1.88 6.83 -9.76
C ILE A 137 -2.64 8.16 -9.64
N ALA A 138 -2.12 9.11 -8.88
CA ALA A 138 -2.73 10.44 -8.74
C ALA A 138 -2.76 11.20 -10.08
N VAL A 139 -1.67 11.14 -10.86
CA VAL A 139 -1.61 11.72 -12.22
C VAL A 139 -2.58 10.99 -13.16
N GLY A 140 -2.65 9.65 -13.07
CA GLY A 140 -3.58 8.84 -13.86
C GLY A 140 -5.05 9.19 -13.58
N ALA A 141 -5.43 9.27 -12.31
CA ALA A 141 -6.74 9.75 -11.89
C ALA A 141 -7.01 11.21 -12.33
N GLY A 142 -5.94 12.00 -12.44
CA GLY A 142 -5.98 13.36 -12.95
C GLY A 142 -6.51 13.49 -14.39
N SER A 143 -6.54 12.41 -15.16
CA SER A 143 -7.18 12.42 -16.48
C SER A 143 -8.68 12.78 -16.42
N ALA A 144 -9.36 12.48 -15.31
CA ALA A 144 -10.76 12.90 -15.09
C ALA A 144 -10.90 14.44 -15.02
N ILE A 145 -9.86 15.14 -14.58
CA ILE A 145 -9.85 16.60 -14.46
C ILE A 145 -9.79 17.26 -15.84
N LEU A 146 -9.27 16.56 -16.86
CA LEU A 146 -9.20 17.08 -18.24
C LEU A 146 -10.57 17.53 -18.72
N GLY A 147 -11.63 16.75 -18.43
CA GLY A 147 -13.01 17.11 -18.79
C GLY A 147 -13.49 18.40 -18.14
N ILE A 148 -13.16 18.59 -16.86
CA ILE A 148 -13.52 19.79 -16.08
C ILE A 148 -12.74 20.99 -16.58
N ALA A 149 -11.42 20.85 -16.76
CA ALA A 149 -10.54 21.90 -17.23
C ALA A 149 -10.92 22.38 -18.65
N LEU A 150 -11.28 21.45 -19.54
CA LEU A 150 -11.76 21.76 -20.89
C LEU A 150 -13.04 22.60 -20.89
N SER A 151 -13.93 22.42 -19.90
CA SER A 151 -15.16 23.18 -19.82
C SER A 151 -14.92 24.69 -19.75
N TYR A 152 -13.85 25.12 -19.10
CA TYR A 152 -13.51 26.56 -19.00
C TYR A 152 -13.22 27.18 -20.37
N SER A 153 -12.40 26.49 -21.19
CA SER A 153 -12.11 26.92 -22.56
C SER A 153 -13.36 26.86 -23.46
N ILE A 154 -14.16 25.82 -23.32
CA ILE A 154 -15.41 25.64 -24.10
C ILE A 154 -16.40 26.77 -23.79
N HIS A 155 -16.60 27.09 -22.50
CA HIS A 155 -17.46 28.22 -22.10
C HIS A 155 -17.02 29.52 -22.72
N MET A 156 -15.70 29.78 -22.72
CA MET A 156 -15.16 31.01 -23.29
C MET A 156 -15.37 31.08 -24.81
N LEU A 157 -15.11 30.00 -25.56
CA LEU A 157 -15.34 29.94 -27.00
C LEU A 157 -16.83 29.97 -27.36
N ALA A 158 -17.68 29.30 -26.57
CA ALA A 158 -19.13 29.32 -26.80
C ALA A 158 -19.70 30.73 -26.60
N HIS A 159 -19.28 31.43 -25.55
CA HIS A 159 -19.76 32.78 -25.25
C HIS A 159 -19.27 33.82 -26.26
N GLN A 160 -18.08 33.61 -26.89
CA GLN A 160 -17.58 34.46 -27.96
C GLN A 160 -18.56 34.66 -29.10
N ASN A 161 -19.44 33.67 -29.37
CA ASN A 161 -20.44 33.76 -30.43
C ASN A 161 -21.60 34.72 -30.14
N HIS A 162 -21.74 35.13 -28.89
CA HIS A 162 -22.86 35.99 -28.42
C HIS A 162 -22.41 37.42 -28.14
N VAL A 163 -21.11 37.75 -28.27
CA VAL A 163 -20.55 39.06 -27.98
C VAL A 163 -19.83 39.65 -29.18
N SER A 164 -19.83 40.99 -29.31
CA SER A 164 -19.25 41.66 -30.45
C SER A 164 -17.76 41.96 -30.28
N THR A 165 -17.27 42.02 -29.04
CA THR A 165 -15.85 42.38 -28.76
C THR A 165 -15.27 41.44 -27.69
N VAL A 166 -13.92 41.26 -27.74
CA VAL A 166 -13.19 40.48 -26.75
C VAL A 166 -13.28 41.12 -25.35
N GLN A 167 -13.33 42.45 -25.27
CA GLN A 167 -13.50 43.14 -24.00
C GLN A 167 -14.84 42.86 -23.35
N GLN A 168 -15.91 42.82 -24.14
CA GLN A 168 -17.24 42.41 -23.64
C GLN A 168 -17.22 40.94 -23.21
N LEU A 169 -16.58 40.06 -23.97
CA LEU A 169 -16.41 38.65 -23.62
C LEU A 169 -15.76 38.52 -22.23
N ILE A 170 -14.63 39.16 -21.99
CA ILE A 170 -13.92 39.10 -20.72
C ILE A 170 -14.81 39.65 -19.60
N LYS A 171 -15.48 40.78 -19.80
CA LYS A 171 -16.35 41.39 -18.78
C LYS A 171 -17.48 40.48 -18.36
N GLU A 172 -18.11 39.77 -19.30
CA GLU A 172 -19.26 38.90 -19.01
C GLU A 172 -18.86 37.53 -18.47
N ILE A 173 -17.67 36.98 -18.89
CA ILE A 173 -17.31 35.61 -18.55
C ILE A 173 -16.38 35.48 -17.33
N THR A 174 -15.64 36.56 -16.98
CA THR A 174 -14.65 36.50 -15.88
C THR A 174 -15.30 36.13 -14.57
N TYR A 175 -16.42 36.74 -14.23
CA TYR A 175 -17.09 36.49 -12.96
C TYR A 175 -17.65 35.05 -12.86
N PRO A 176 -18.48 34.55 -13.80
CA PRO A 176 -18.99 33.18 -13.73
C PRO A 176 -17.86 32.13 -13.77
N LEU A 177 -16.84 32.36 -14.60
CA LEU A 177 -15.71 31.43 -14.74
C LEU A 177 -14.85 31.40 -13.46
N THR A 178 -14.59 32.56 -12.84
CA THR A 178 -13.83 32.64 -11.60
C THR A 178 -14.55 31.99 -10.43
N VAL A 179 -15.85 32.27 -10.26
CA VAL A 179 -16.66 31.66 -9.19
C VAL A 179 -16.78 30.15 -9.39
N GLY A 180 -17.09 29.70 -10.62
CA GLY A 180 -17.17 28.28 -10.94
C GLY A 180 -15.84 27.54 -10.79
N SER A 181 -14.72 28.16 -11.20
CA SER A 181 -13.41 27.56 -11.00
C SER A 181 -13.00 27.53 -9.52
N PHE A 182 -13.29 28.61 -8.76
CA PHE A 182 -12.95 28.69 -7.34
C PHE A 182 -13.62 27.58 -6.52
N THR A 183 -14.91 27.30 -6.75
CA THR A 183 -15.62 26.20 -6.07
C THR A 183 -15.00 24.85 -6.38
N THR A 184 -14.65 24.61 -7.65
CA THR A 184 -14.07 23.35 -8.08
C THR A 184 -12.62 23.19 -7.57
N ILE A 185 -11.82 24.25 -7.66
CA ILE A 185 -10.45 24.28 -7.11
C ILE A 185 -10.49 24.03 -5.59
N GLY A 186 -11.41 24.70 -4.88
CA GLY A 186 -11.59 24.53 -3.44
C GLY A 186 -11.95 23.11 -3.04
N ALA A 187 -12.83 22.47 -3.81
CA ALA A 187 -13.21 21.08 -3.57
C ALA A 187 -12.00 20.12 -3.72
N PHE A 188 -11.19 20.27 -4.77
CA PHE A 188 -9.99 19.45 -4.95
C PHE A 188 -8.90 19.82 -3.95
N PHE A 189 -8.71 21.09 -3.64
CA PHE A 189 -7.77 21.52 -2.62
C PHE A 189 -8.11 20.97 -1.23
N GLY A 190 -9.38 20.79 -0.93
CA GLY A 190 -9.83 20.10 0.30
C GLY A 190 -9.26 18.69 0.46
N LEU A 191 -8.98 17.97 -0.64
CA LEU A 191 -8.34 16.66 -0.60
C LEU A 191 -6.90 16.69 -0.06
N THR A 192 -6.24 17.84 -0.10
CA THR A 192 -4.87 17.97 0.44
C THR A 192 -4.79 17.83 1.96
N PHE A 193 -5.93 17.92 2.65
CA PHE A 193 -6.03 17.77 4.11
C PHE A 193 -6.36 16.35 4.56
N THR A 194 -6.42 15.39 3.63
CA THR A 194 -6.69 13.98 3.94
C THR A 194 -5.45 13.26 4.45
N THR A 195 -5.65 12.18 5.19
CA THR A 195 -4.58 11.30 5.65
C THR A 195 -4.02 10.42 4.53
N SER A 196 -4.82 10.16 3.48
CA SER A 196 -4.39 9.37 2.33
C SER A 196 -3.46 10.17 1.41
N GLU A 197 -2.21 9.72 1.29
CA GLU A 197 -1.21 10.33 0.40
C GLU A 197 -1.68 10.39 -1.05
N LEU A 198 -2.35 9.32 -1.53
CA LEU A 198 -2.91 9.28 -2.87
C LEU A 198 -3.94 10.37 -3.11
N LEU A 199 -4.87 10.57 -2.18
CA LEU A 199 -5.90 11.61 -2.29
C LEU A 199 -5.31 13.01 -2.17
N ARG A 200 -4.32 13.18 -1.30
CA ARG A 200 -3.58 14.45 -1.13
C ARG A 200 -2.85 14.83 -2.41
N ASP A 201 -2.12 13.92 -3.02
CA ASP A 201 -1.42 14.13 -4.30
C ASP A 201 -2.39 14.43 -5.43
N PHE A 202 -3.49 13.69 -5.51
CA PHE A 202 -4.54 13.93 -6.50
C PHE A 202 -5.19 15.30 -6.33
N GLY A 203 -5.53 15.68 -5.10
CA GLY A 203 -6.14 16.99 -4.80
C GLY A 203 -5.20 18.15 -5.12
N LEU A 204 -3.92 18.01 -4.79
CA LEU A 204 -2.89 19.01 -5.09
C LEU A 204 -2.71 19.16 -6.61
N PHE A 205 -2.55 18.07 -7.34
CA PHE A 205 -2.42 18.08 -8.79
C PHE A 205 -3.65 18.71 -9.46
N ALA A 206 -4.85 18.30 -9.04
CA ALA A 206 -6.12 18.75 -9.56
C ALA A 206 -6.31 20.25 -9.38
N SER A 207 -6.13 20.72 -8.15
CA SER A 207 -6.31 22.14 -7.81
C SER A 207 -5.33 23.03 -8.57
N LEU A 208 -4.04 22.66 -8.63
CA LEU A 208 -3.02 23.42 -9.35
C LEU A 208 -3.23 23.40 -10.87
N ALA A 209 -3.67 22.26 -11.44
CA ALA A 209 -3.99 22.16 -12.86
C ALA A 209 -5.17 23.05 -13.25
N LEU A 210 -6.21 23.10 -12.41
CA LEU A 210 -7.36 23.96 -12.63
C LEU A 210 -7.02 25.44 -12.45
N ILE A 211 -6.16 25.81 -11.48
CA ILE A 211 -5.63 27.16 -11.32
C ILE A 211 -4.89 27.59 -12.60
N GLY A 212 -3.94 26.76 -13.06
CA GLY A 212 -3.17 27.05 -14.29
C GLY A 212 -4.08 27.19 -15.50
N THR A 213 -5.05 26.30 -15.67
CA THR A 213 -6.02 26.35 -16.78
C THR A 213 -6.86 27.61 -16.70
N THR A 214 -7.38 27.99 -15.53
CA THR A 214 -8.17 29.21 -15.34
C THR A 214 -7.37 30.46 -15.66
N LEU A 215 -6.13 30.56 -15.17
CA LEU A 215 -5.23 31.67 -15.46
C LEU A 215 -4.96 31.79 -16.97
N PHE A 216 -4.70 30.65 -17.63
CA PHE A 216 -4.50 30.64 -19.07
C PHE A 216 -5.76 31.11 -19.82
N CYS A 217 -6.92 30.62 -19.44
CA CYS A 217 -8.20 31.00 -20.05
C CYS A 217 -8.50 32.50 -19.89
N LEU A 218 -8.25 33.07 -18.71
CA LEU A 218 -8.56 34.50 -18.46
C LEU A 218 -7.52 35.44 -19.02
N ILE A 219 -6.24 35.07 -19.04
CA ILE A 219 -5.13 35.99 -19.41
C ILE A 219 -4.69 35.75 -20.86
N TYR A 220 -4.36 34.52 -21.24
CA TYR A 220 -3.76 34.24 -22.55
C TYR A 220 -4.76 33.95 -23.64
N LEU A 221 -5.79 33.16 -23.37
CA LEU A 221 -6.76 32.71 -24.37
C LEU A 221 -7.44 33.91 -25.09
N PRO A 222 -7.82 35.02 -24.41
CA PRO A 222 -8.42 36.18 -25.07
C PRO A 222 -7.59 36.78 -26.20
N HIS A 223 -6.24 36.72 -26.13
CA HIS A 223 -5.37 37.24 -27.15
C HIS A 223 -5.46 36.52 -28.50
N PHE A 224 -5.91 35.26 -28.46
CA PHE A 224 -6.10 34.45 -29.67
C PHE A 224 -7.53 34.50 -30.22
N LEU A 225 -8.46 35.11 -29.47
CA LEU A 225 -9.85 35.27 -29.86
C LEU A 225 -10.03 36.55 -30.67
N LYS A 226 -10.74 36.46 -31.77
CA LYS A 226 -11.15 37.63 -32.56
C LYS A 226 -12.61 37.92 -32.23
N GLY A 227 -12.97 39.20 -32.07
CA GLY A 227 -14.37 39.60 -31.96
C GLY A 227 -15.17 39.09 -33.17
N GLN A 228 -16.45 38.69 -32.95
CA GLN A 228 -17.36 38.07 -33.90
C GLN A 228 -16.72 36.89 -34.66
N ALA A 229 -16.76 35.73 -34.09
CA ALA A 229 -16.52 34.51 -34.83
C ALA A 229 -17.80 34.19 -35.63
N ASP A 230 -17.68 34.18 -36.95
CA ASP A 230 -18.74 33.66 -37.82
C ASP A 230 -18.80 32.14 -37.68
N VAL A 231 -19.25 31.68 -36.49
CA VAL A 231 -19.33 30.26 -36.17
C VAL A 231 -20.64 29.74 -36.79
N LYS A 232 -20.54 29.21 -38.00
CA LYS A 232 -21.64 28.45 -38.60
C LYS A 232 -22.01 27.32 -37.63
N GLN A 233 -23.17 27.41 -37.00
CA GLN A 233 -23.71 26.43 -36.04
C GLN A 233 -23.72 25.03 -36.66
N GLY A 234 -23.06 24.08 -35.99
CA GLY A 234 -23.03 22.67 -36.36
C GLY A 234 -24.41 22.01 -36.25
N ARG A 235 -24.62 20.89 -36.93
CA ARG A 235 -25.86 20.10 -36.77
C ARG A 235 -26.06 19.65 -35.33
N VAL A 236 -24.98 19.39 -34.61
CA VAL A 236 -25.00 18.98 -33.19
C VAL A 236 -25.46 20.14 -32.28
N LEU A 237 -24.98 21.35 -32.51
CA LEU A 237 -25.40 22.51 -31.73
C LEU A 237 -26.91 22.76 -31.88
N ARG A 238 -27.44 22.70 -33.11
CA ARG A 238 -28.89 22.81 -33.37
C ARG A 238 -29.71 21.69 -32.73
N PHE A 239 -29.17 20.48 -32.64
CA PHE A 239 -29.81 19.37 -31.94
C PHE A 239 -29.86 19.63 -30.41
N ILE A 240 -28.78 20.11 -29.83
CA ILE A 240 -28.68 20.49 -28.42
C ILE A 240 -29.65 21.65 -28.11
N GLU A 241 -29.70 22.69 -28.97
CA GLU A 241 -30.64 23.80 -28.83
C GLU A 241 -32.09 23.31 -28.87
N LYS A 242 -32.44 22.36 -29.74
CA LYS A 242 -33.77 21.76 -29.83
C LYS A 242 -34.12 20.97 -28.56
N ILE A 243 -33.16 20.27 -27.96
CA ILE A 243 -33.34 19.57 -26.70
C ILE A 243 -33.56 20.60 -25.57
N ASN A 244 -32.69 21.60 -25.48
CA ASN A 244 -32.77 22.64 -24.44
C ASN A 244 -34.03 23.51 -24.55
N ALA A 245 -34.63 23.61 -25.73
CA ALA A 245 -35.89 24.36 -25.92
C ALA A 245 -37.14 23.69 -25.30
N TYR A 246 -37.01 22.41 -24.91
CA TYR A 246 -38.12 21.72 -24.25
C TYR A 246 -38.21 22.15 -22.77
N PRO A 247 -39.40 22.61 -22.29
CA PRO A 247 -39.54 23.07 -20.92
C PRO A 247 -39.68 21.89 -19.93
N TYR A 248 -38.55 21.27 -19.60
CA TYR A 248 -38.46 20.09 -18.73
C TYR A 248 -39.08 20.33 -17.36
N GLU A 249 -38.91 21.54 -16.82
CA GLU A 249 -39.41 21.97 -15.52
C GLU A 249 -40.98 21.98 -15.44
N LYS A 250 -41.66 22.09 -16.57
CA LYS A 250 -43.12 22.06 -16.64
C LYS A 250 -43.68 20.65 -16.74
N ASN A 251 -42.87 19.67 -17.03
CA ASN A 251 -43.32 18.28 -17.13
C ASN A 251 -43.37 17.62 -15.75
N LYS A 252 -44.60 17.60 -15.17
CA LYS A 252 -44.84 17.06 -13.81
C LYS A 252 -44.41 15.59 -13.65
N TRP A 253 -44.51 14.78 -14.71
CA TRP A 253 -44.10 13.38 -14.68
C TRP A 253 -42.59 13.24 -14.59
N LEU A 254 -41.88 14.09 -15.31
CA LEU A 254 -40.41 14.09 -15.27
C LEU A 254 -39.88 14.59 -13.92
N VAL A 255 -40.46 15.66 -13.41
CA VAL A 255 -40.13 16.19 -12.07
C VAL A 255 -40.44 15.15 -10.99
N GLY A 256 -41.66 14.55 -11.06
CA GLY A 256 -42.04 13.47 -10.13
C GLY A 256 -41.11 12.26 -10.19
N GLY A 257 -40.69 11.84 -11.40
CA GLY A 257 -39.74 10.77 -11.60
C GLY A 257 -38.37 11.07 -10.96
N ILE A 258 -37.87 12.30 -11.12
CA ILE A 258 -36.61 12.72 -10.47
C ILE A 258 -36.73 12.65 -8.94
N VAL A 259 -37.83 13.16 -8.39
CA VAL A 259 -38.08 13.12 -6.93
C VAL A 259 -38.13 11.69 -6.42
N ILE A 260 -38.82 10.78 -7.12
CA ILE A 260 -38.90 9.37 -6.74
C ILE A 260 -37.52 8.71 -6.78
N ILE A 261 -36.71 8.93 -7.84
CA ILE A 261 -35.35 8.39 -7.96
C ILE A 261 -34.48 8.93 -6.85
N THR A 262 -34.61 10.22 -6.50
CA THR A 262 -33.84 10.82 -5.40
C THR A 262 -34.20 10.17 -4.05
N LEU A 263 -35.47 9.95 -3.79
CA LEU A 263 -35.95 9.29 -2.57
C LEU A 263 -35.43 7.83 -2.51
N ILE A 264 -35.53 7.08 -3.59
CA ILE A 264 -34.97 5.73 -3.68
C ILE A 264 -33.45 5.78 -3.43
N GLY A 265 -32.73 6.74 -4.02
CA GLY A 265 -31.32 6.95 -3.83
C GLY A 265 -30.94 7.20 -2.37
N LEU A 266 -31.70 8.05 -1.66
CA LEU A 266 -31.48 8.30 -0.23
C LEU A 266 -31.63 7.05 0.62
N PHE A 267 -32.62 6.18 0.33
CA PHE A 267 -32.78 4.92 1.06
C PHE A 267 -31.75 3.86 0.71
N THR A 268 -31.29 3.82 -0.54
CA THR A 268 -30.35 2.79 -1.01
C THR A 268 -28.89 3.17 -0.74
N SER A 269 -28.56 4.46 -0.68
CA SER A 269 -27.20 4.94 -0.42
C SER A 269 -26.62 4.42 0.92
N GLN A 270 -27.47 4.26 1.94
CA GLN A 270 -27.09 3.72 3.24
C GLN A 270 -26.70 2.23 3.21
N LYS A 271 -27.06 1.51 2.13
CA LYS A 271 -26.73 0.09 1.94
C LYS A 271 -25.44 -0.12 1.17
N VAL A 272 -24.84 0.93 0.64
CA VAL A 272 -23.56 0.86 -0.07
C VAL A 272 -22.48 0.57 0.97
N LYS A 273 -21.78 -0.56 0.78
CA LYS A 273 -20.62 -0.94 1.60
C LYS A 273 -19.35 -0.61 0.82
N PHE A 274 -18.37 -0.07 1.50
CA PHE A 274 -17.04 0.08 0.94
C PHE A 274 -16.36 -1.30 0.91
N ASN A 275 -15.69 -1.61 -0.20
CA ASN A 275 -14.90 -2.82 -0.28
C ASN A 275 -13.59 -2.58 0.49
N GLU A 276 -13.41 -3.32 1.57
CA GLU A 276 -12.22 -3.23 2.44
C GLU A 276 -11.03 -4.01 1.88
N ASP A 277 -11.24 -4.85 0.88
CA ASP A 277 -10.18 -5.63 0.26
C ASP A 277 -9.38 -4.81 -0.76
N MET A 278 -8.37 -4.09 -0.27
CA MET A 278 -7.43 -3.34 -1.10
C MET A 278 -6.59 -4.22 -2.02
N MET A 279 -6.42 -5.50 -1.69
CA MET A 279 -5.67 -6.44 -2.52
C MET A 279 -6.40 -6.73 -3.83
N SER A 280 -7.74 -6.71 -3.81
CA SER A 280 -8.56 -6.88 -5.01
C SER A 280 -8.38 -5.75 -6.04
N LEU A 281 -7.82 -4.60 -5.63
CA LEU A 281 -7.51 -3.48 -6.52
C LEU A 281 -6.20 -3.67 -7.29
N ASN A 282 -5.33 -4.57 -6.83
CA ASN A 282 -4.08 -4.84 -7.51
C ASN A 282 -4.34 -5.64 -8.79
N TYR A 283 -3.66 -5.23 -9.86
CA TYR A 283 -3.63 -6.03 -11.07
C TYR A 283 -2.59 -7.14 -10.93
N GLU A 284 -3.06 -8.37 -10.98
CA GLU A 284 -2.22 -9.56 -11.02
C GLU A 284 -2.51 -10.35 -12.30
N PRO A 285 -1.52 -10.53 -13.18
CA PRO A 285 -1.68 -11.36 -14.36
C PRO A 285 -1.88 -12.83 -13.98
N GLN A 286 -2.53 -13.59 -14.86
CA GLN A 286 -2.96 -14.96 -14.56
C GLN A 286 -1.80 -15.88 -14.12
N HIS A 287 -0.61 -15.71 -14.66
CA HIS A 287 0.55 -16.52 -14.28
C HIS A 287 1.01 -16.25 -12.84
N LEU A 288 0.93 -15.00 -12.35
CA LEU A 288 1.22 -14.69 -10.94
C LEU A 288 0.16 -15.27 -10.02
N LYS A 289 -1.13 -15.14 -10.36
CA LYS A 289 -2.22 -15.77 -9.59
C LYS A 289 -2.06 -17.29 -9.48
N GLN A 290 -1.63 -17.94 -10.56
CA GLN A 290 -1.36 -19.38 -10.54
C GLN A 290 -0.14 -19.72 -9.68
N ALA A 291 0.91 -18.88 -9.70
CA ALA A 291 2.09 -19.06 -8.86
C ALA A 291 1.73 -18.85 -7.38
N GLU A 292 0.96 -17.81 -7.06
CA GLU A 292 0.42 -17.57 -5.72
C GLU A 292 -0.39 -18.75 -5.22
N ALA A 293 -1.38 -19.21 -5.98
CA ALA A 293 -2.21 -20.35 -5.60
C ALA A 293 -1.41 -21.63 -5.33
N LYS A 294 -0.34 -21.87 -6.10
CA LYS A 294 0.58 -23.00 -5.83
C LYS A 294 1.36 -22.80 -4.52
N LEU A 295 1.84 -21.59 -4.26
CA LEU A 295 2.51 -21.29 -3.00
C LEU A 295 1.55 -21.45 -1.81
N GLU A 296 0.32 -20.96 -1.93
CA GLU A 296 -0.70 -21.11 -0.92
C GLU A 296 -0.99 -22.58 -0.59
N GLN A 297 -1.04 -23.44 -1.59
CA GLN A 297 -1.19 -24.89 -1.38
C GLN A 297 -0.01 -25.52 -0.63
N LEU A 298 1.21 -25.06 -0.93
CA LEU A 298 2.44 -25.52 -0.27
C LEU A 298 2.54 -25.08 1.20
N PHE A 299 2.04 -23.88 1.50
CA PHE A 299 2.13 -23.27 2.83
C PHE A 299 0.88 -23.48 3.69
N ASN A 300 -0.11 -24.30 3.27
CA ASN A 300 -1.40 -24.49 3.98
C ASN A 300 -2.10 -23.15 4.27
N ALA A 301 -2.38 -22.39 3.24
CA ALA A 301 -2.86 -21.00 3.32
C ALA A 301 -4.27 -20.78 3.94
N GLN A 302 -4.91 -21.82 4.48
CA GLN A 302 -6.13 -21.65 5.31
C GLN A 302 -5.83 -20.96 6.65
N GLU A 303 -4.55 -20.83 7.01
CA GLU A 303 -4.10 -20.26 8.27
C GLU A 303 -3.30 -18.98 7.99
N LYS A 304 -3.86 -17.84 8.34
CA LYS A 304 -3.16 -16.57 8.19
C LYS A 304 -2.07 -16.46 9.24
N THR A 305 -0.86 -16.14 8.78
CA THR A 305 0.25 -15.79 9.67
C THR A 305 0.19 -14.31 9.98
N VAL A 306 0.14 -13.98 11.26
CA VAL A 306 0.14 -12.64 11.80
C VAL A 306 1.46 -12.41 12.54
N LEU A 307 2.03 -11.23 12.44
CA LEU A 307 3.27 -10.88 13.14
C LEU A 307 2.93 -10.11 14.42
N PHE A 308 3.44 -10.61 15.54
CA PHE A 308 3.47 -9.87 16.80
C PHE A 308 4.87 -9.29 16.95
N VAL A 309 4.95 -7.98 16.96
CA VAL A 309 6.21 -7.24 16.99
C VAL A 309 6.37 -6.60 18.36
N SER A 310 7.28 -7.13 19.15
CA SER A 310 7.66 -6.55 20.44
C SER A 310 8.66 -5.44 20.23
N VAL A 311 8.39 -4.27 20.79
CA VAL A 311 9.12 -3.03 20.52
C VAL A 311 9.80 -2.53 21.80
N GLY A 312 11.03 -2.04 21.69
CA GLY A 312 11.76 -1.37 22.76
C GLY A 312 12.69 -0.29 22.24
N LYS A 313 13.02 0.69 23.06
CA LYS A 313 14.00 1.74 22.73
C LYS A 313 15.43 1.20 22.62
N ASN A 314 15.65 0.04 23.18
CA ASN A 314 16.90 -0.70 23.14
C ASN A 314 16.61 -2.19 23.17
N MET A 315 17.66 -3.00 22.98
CA MET A 315 17.54 -4.47 22.96
C MET A 315 17.00 -5.04 24.28
N THR A 316 17.33 -4.48 25.43
CA THR A 316 16.86 -4.95 26.73
C THR A 316 15.35 -4.80 26.87
N GLU A 317 14.82 -3.60 26.61
CA GLU A 317 13.37 -3.34 26.63
C GLU A 317 12.61 -4.22 25.64
N ALA A 318 13.17 -4.38 24.42
CA ALA A 318 12.57 -5.23 23.40
C ALA A 318 12.51 -6.70 23.84
N LEU A 319 13.55 -7.24 24.49
CA LEU A 319 13.60 -8.60 24.99
C LEU A 319 12.61 -8.83 26.16
N GLU A 320 12.41 -7.85 27.02
CA GLU A 320 11.41 -7.92 28.09
C GLU A 320 10.00 -7.97 27.51
N SER A 321 9.68 -7.06 26.58
CA SER A 321 8.42 -7.06 25.84
C SER A 321 8.21 -8.39 25.10
N TYR A 322 9.27 -8.92 24.48
CA TYR A 322 9.24 -10.17 23.72
C TYR A 322 8.93 -11.38 24.60
N ALA A 323 9.58 -11.48 25.77
CA ALA A 323 9.31 -12.54 26.74
C ALA A 323 7.86 -12.52 27.22
N ASN A 324 7.34 -11.33 27.56
CA ASN A 324 5.96 -11.14 27.98
C ASN A 324 4.97 -11.53 26.87
N THR A 325 5.24 -11.10 25.62
CA THR A 325 4.42 -11.44 24.44
C THR A 325 4.35 -12.94 24.24
N ASN A 326 5.49 -13.64 24.27
CA ASN A 326 5.55 -15.08 24.07
C ASN A 326 4.87 -15.87 25.20
N GLN A 327 4.92 -15.36 26.45
CA GLN A 327 4.19 -15.93 27.57
C GLN A 327 2.67 -15.86 27.33
N HIS A 328 2.15 -14.72 26.88
CA HIS A 328 0.73 -14.59 26.51
C HIS A 328 0.36 -15.53 25.35
N LEU A 329 1.19 -15.58 24.32
CA LEU A 329 0.96 -16.46 23.16
C LEU A 329 0.97 -17.96 23.55
N SER A 330 1.84 -18.35 24.50
CA SER A 330 1.82 -19.70 25.04
C SER A 330 0.50 -20.02 25.71
N THR A 331 -0.02 -19.10 26.51
CA THR A 331 -1.33 -19.25 27.17
C THR A 331 -2.48 -19.33 26.14
N PHE A 332 -2.44 -18.50 25.11
CA PHE A 332 -3.45 -18.53 24.04
C PHE A 332 -3.41 -19.83 23.23
N LYS A 333 -2.23 -20.42 23.03
CA LYS A 333 -2.07 -21.73 22.41
C LYS A 333 -2.71 -22.83 23.26
N GLU A 334 -2.50 -22.81 24.58
CA GLU A 334 -3.10 -23.74 25.51
C GLU A 334 -4.63 -23.62 25.57
N GLN A 335 -5.15 -22.40 25.41
CA GLN A 335 -6.59 -22.11 25.35
C GLN A 335 -7.22 -22.43 23.98
N GLY A 336 -6.40 -22.74 22.97
CA GLY A 336 -6.87 -22.99 21.61
C GLY A 336 -7.26 -21.74 20.83
N LEU A 337 -6.94 -20.53 21.33
CA LEU A 337 -7.21 -19.26 20.65
C LEU A 337 -6.26 -19.04 19.46
N ILE A 338 -5.03 -19.53 19.57
CA ILE A 338 -4.09 -19.58 18.46
C ILE A 338 -3.68 -21.05 18.18
N LYS A 339 -3.36 -21.34 16.94
CA LYS A 339 -2.97 -22.71 16.56
C LYS A 339 -1.52 -23.01 16.85
N ALA A 340 -0.64 -22.08 16.50
CA ALA A 340 0.80 -22.19 16.70
C ALA A 340 1.44 -20.80 16.68
N TYR A 341 2.60 -20.69 17.27
CA TYR A 341 3.48 -19.54 17.09
C TYR A 341 4.93 -20.02 16.93
N ALA A 342 5.71 -19.24 16.23
CA ALA A 342 7.15 -19.42 16.10
C ALA A 342 7.85 -18.15 16.59
N SER A 343 8.84 -18.34 17.42
CA SER A 343 9.61 -17.26 18.03
C SER A 343 11.07 -17.65 18.23
N ALA A 344 11.94 -16.67 18.33
CA ALA A 344 13.35 -16.88 18.66
C ALA A 344 13.61 -16.81 20.17
N GLU A 345 12.60 -16.97 21.03
CA GLU A 345 12.73 -16.80 22.49
C GLU A 345 13.77 -17.72 23.15
N GLN A 346 14.07 -18.87 22.55
CA GLN A 346 15.10 -19.77 23.05
C GLN A 346 16.52 -19.21 22.90
N PHE A 347 16.69 -18.26 21.96
CA PHE A 347 17.97 -17.61 21.69
C PHE A 347 17.97 -16.13 22.11
N LEU A 348 16.83 -15.48 22.03
CA LEU A 348 16.62 -14.09 22.42
C LEU A 348 16.02 -14.05 23.85
N ILE A 349 16.91 -14.20 24.83
CA ILE A 349 16.55 -14.30 26.25
C ILE A 349 16.79 -12.97 26.92
N SER A 350 15.81 -12.49 27.69
CA SER A 350 15.93 -11.22 28.43
C SER A 350 17.08 -11.28 29.46
N PRO A 351 17.73 -10.16 29.79
CA PRO A 351 18.79 -10.11 30.77
C PRO A 351 18.35 -10.66 32.15
N GLU A 352 17.11 -10.40 32.54
CA GLU A 352 16.55 -10.90 33.81
C GLU A 352 16.46 -12.44 33.81
N GLU A 353 15.95 -13.02 32.75
CA GLU A 353 15.85 -14.48 32.64
C GLU A 353 17.24 -15.14 32.49
N GLN A 354 18.18 -14.49 31.81
CA GLN A 354 19.57 -14.96 31.76
C GLN A 354 20.18 -14.98 33.18
N GLN A 355 20.03 -13.92 33.95
CA GLN A 355 20.53 -13.83 35.30
C GLN A 355 19.92 -14.92 36.18
N LYS A 356 18.62 -15.13 36.13
CA LYS A 356 17.89 -16.18 36.85
C LYS A 356 18.43 -17.59 36.50
N ARG A 357 18.66 -17.87 35.21
CA ARG A 357 19.24 -19.16 34.79
C ARG A 357 20.66 -19.35 35.30
N LEU A 358 21.47 -18.28 35.27
CA LEU A 358 22.82 -18.33 35.84
C LEU A 358 22.81 -18.54 37.36
N GLU A 359 21.92 -17.91 38.09
CA GLU A 359 21.76 -18.14 39.53
C GLU A 359 21.37 -19.60 39.83
N GLN A 360 20.40 -20.16 39.08
CA GLN A 360 20.02 -21.55 39.21
C GLN A 360 21.16 -22.49 38.84
N TRP A 361 21.93 -22.20 37.79
CA TRP A 361 23.12 -22.95 37.40
C TRP A 361 24.17 -22.91 38.50
N ASN A 362 24.51 -21.74 39.01
CA ASN A 362 25.50 -21.56 40.02
C ASN A 362 25.08 -22.18 41.39
N GLN A 363 23.80 -22.08 41.70
CA GLN A 363 23.26 -22.75 42.92
C GLN A 363 23.35 -24.27 42.78
N TYR A 364 22.96 -24.84 41.63
CA TYR A 364 22.98 -26.27 41.42
C TYR A 364 24.39 -26.85 41.43
N TRP A 365 25.34 -26.23 40.72
CA TRP A 365 26.70 -26.72 40.59
C TRP A 365 27.65 -26.25 41.69
N GLY A 366 27.33 -25.14 42.34
CA GLY A 366 28.10 -24.56 43.42
C GLY A 366 27.95 -25.29 44.77
N GLU A 367 26.96 -26.19 44.91
CA GLU A 367 26.85 -27.07 46.05
C GLU A 367 28.15 -27.91 46.19
N SER A 368 28.75 -27.83 47.37
CA SER A 368 30.04 -28.46 47.65
C SER A 368 29.99 -29.98 47.31
N GLY A 369 30.87 -30.39 46.40
CA GLY A 369 31.05 -31.78 46.01
C GLY A 369 30.29 -32.28 44.82
N LYS A 370 29.33 -31.57 44.22
CA LYS A 370 28.61 -32.05 43.01
C LYS A 370 29.53 -32.23 41.79
N ILE A 371 30.35 -31.26 41.46
CA ILE A 371 31.31 -31.32 40.38
C ILE A 371 32.30 -32.44 40.58
N SER A 372 32.87 -32.58 41.80
CA SER A 372 33.82 -33.66 42.10
C SER A 372 33.18 -35.04 42.07
N THR A 373 31.89 -35.15 42.48
CA THR A 373 31.14 -36.38 42.43
C THR A 373 30.88 -36.81 40.99
N ILE A 374 30.39 -35.91 40.14
CA ILE A 374 30.16 -36.18 38.71
C ILE A 374 31.48 -36.55 38.00
N ARG A 375 32.55 -35.81 38.28
CA ARG A 375 33.87 -36.14 37.71
C ARG A 375 34.26 -37.57 38.06
N LYS A 376 34.14 -37.97 39.31
CA LYS A 376 34.39 -39.35 39.77
C LYS A 376 33.55 -40.35 39.02
N TYR A 377 32.22 -40.16 38.90
CA TYR A 377 31.37 -41.10 38.16
C TYR A 377 31.73 -41.20 36.69
N ILE A 378 32.03 -40.11 36.01
CA ILE A 378 32.47 -40.11 34.60
C ILE A 378 33.79 -40.82 34.45
N GLU A 379 34.78 -40.59 35.36
CA GLU A 379 36.09 -41.25 35.31
C GLU A 379 35.96 -42.75 35.55
N ASP A 380 35.12 -43.18 36.49
CA ASP A 380 34.88 -44.62 36.76
C ASP A 380 34.19 -45.29 35.57
N ALA A 381 33.21 -44.63 34.97
CA ALA A 381 32.55 -45.11 33.74
C ALA A 381 33.51 -45.13 32.56
N ALA A 382 34.35 -44.09 32.38
CA ALA A 382 35.35 -44.02 31.32
C ALA A 382 36.36 -45.17 31.38
N ARG A 383 36.80 -45.55 32.63
CA ARG A 383 37.66 -46.73 32.83
C ARG A 383 36.95 -48.02 32.45
N THR A 384 35.69 -48.17 32.87
CA THR A 384 34.87 -49.36 32.59
C THR A 384 34.67 -49.57 31.10
N TYR A 385 34.43 -48.50 30.34
CA TYR A 385 34.19 -48.56 28.91
C TYR A 385 35.42 -48.26 28.04
N HIS A 386 36.64 -48.24 28.64
CA HIS A 386 37.90 -48.07 27.97
C HIS A 386 38.03 -46.78 27.15
N PHE A 387 37.46 -45.67 27.61
CA PHE A 387 37.73 -44.35 27.02
C PHE A 387 39.17 -43.90 27.26
N ARG A 388 39.71 -43.20 26.29
CA ARG A 388 41.05 -42.61 26.39
C ARG A 388 41.10 -41.60 27.54
N GLU A 389 42.21 -41.61 28.30
CA GLU A 389 42.42 -40.62 29.35
C GLU A 389 42.32 -39.22 28.83
N GLY A 390 41.63 -38.34 29.55
CA GLY A 390 41.39 -36.95 29.16
C GLY A 390 40.22 -36.73 28.19
N SER A 391 39.49 -37.75 27.74
CA SER A 391 38.37 -37.63 26.78
C SER A 391 37.28 -36.64 27.26
N PHE A 392 37.13 -36.44 28.54
CA PHE A 392 36.11 -35.56 29.12
C PHE A 392 36.64 -34.23 29.68
N ASN A 393 37.93 -33.90 29.43
CA ASN A 393 38.54 -32.68 29.95
C ASN A 393 37.83 -31.42 29.46
N ALA A 394 37.38 -31.36 28.21
CA ALA A 394 36.64 -30.25 27.66
C ALA A 394 35.27 -30.05 28.38
N PHE A 395 34.64 -31.16 28.74
CA PHE A 395 33.39 -31.10 29.52
C PHE A 395 33.60 -30.55 30.94
N TYR A 396 34.67 -30.96 31.60
CA TYR A 396 35.00 -30.45 32.93
C TYR A 396 35.35 -28.95 32.90
N GLN A 397 36.14 -28.52 31.92
CA GLN A 397 36.45 -27.11 31.71
C GLN A 397 35.18 -26.29 31.45
N TRP A 398 34.23 -26.85 30.70
CA TRP A 398 32.95 -26.20 30.43
C TRP A 398 32.09 -26.12 31.69
N LEU A 399 32.04 -27.16 32.55
CA LEU A 399 31.30 -27.12 33.84
C LEU A 399 31.86 -26.10 34.83
N GLU A 400 33.17 -25.90 34.82
CA GLU A 400 33.89 -24.96 35.71
C GLU A 400 33.96 -23.54 35.12
N HIS A 401 33.48 -23.35 33.88
CA HIS A 401 33.53 -22.04 33.22
C HIS A 401 32.58 -21.04 33.88
N PRO A 402 33.10 -19.83 34.24
CA PRO A 402 32.25 -18.77 34.82
C PRO A 402 31.41 -18.15 33.70
N PHE A 403 30.19 -18.62 33.53
CA PHE A 403 29.25 -18.04 32.57
C PHE A 403 28.82 -16.65 33.00
N GLN A 404 28.66 -15.75 32.03
CA GLN A 404 28.13 -14.39 32.23
C GLN A 404 26.94 -14.15 31.27
N PRO A 405 26.04 -13.20 31.62
CA PRO A 405 24.96 -12.82 30.73
C PRO A 405 25.50 -12.41 29.34
N TYR A 406 24.86 -12.91 28.30
CA TYR A 406 25.22 -12.56 26.93
C TYR A 406 24.73 -11.17 26.59
N ASN A 407 25.61 -10.34 26.02
CA ASN A 407 25.28 -9.00 25.54
C ASN A 407 25.07 -9.01 24.03
N TYR A 408 23.84 -8.86 23.58
CA TYR A 408 23.48 -8.86 22.16
C TYR A 408 24.02 -7.65 21.39
N GLN A 409 24.48 -6.57 22.08
CA GLN A 409 25.00 -5.37 21.42
C GLN A 409 26.45 -5.51 20.98
N ASP A 410 27.24 -6.38 21.62
CA ASP A 410 28.66 -6.52 21.38
C ASP A 410 29.01 -7.50 20.23
N ASP A 411 28.02 -8.27 19.74
CA ASP A 411 28.26 -9.36 18.80
C ASP A 411 27.64 -9.09 17.41
N THR A 412 28.30 -8.23 16.64
CA THR A 412 27.86 -7.88 15.28
C THR A 412 28.18 -8.93 14.22
N ASN A 413 28.99 -9.96 14.54
CA ASN A 413 29.51 -10.94 13.58
C ASN A 413 29.29 -12.41 13.94
N SER A 414 28.41 -12.73 14.90
CA SER A 414 28.17 -14.11 15.28
C SER A 414 27.22 -14.84 14.30
N ILE A 415 27.34 -16.18 14.30
CA ILE A 415 26.37 -17.04 13.60
C ILE A 415 24.95 -16.76 14.14
N ALA A 416 24.83 -16.38 15.41
CA ALA A 416 23.58 -16.00 16.05
C ALA A 416 22.93 -14.79 15.36
N THR A 417 23.68 -13.73 15.05
CA THR A 417 23.15 -12.55 14.35
C THR A 417 22.62 -12.90 12.96
N THR A 418 23.31 -13.78 12.23
CA THR A 418 22.84 -14.22 10.90
C THR A 418 21.54 -15.02 10.99
N LEU A 419 21.41 -15.91 11.99
CA LEU A 419 20.20 -16.71 12.20
C LEU A 419 19.05 -15.89 12.76
N LEU A 420 19.34 -14.82 13.50
CA LEU A 420 18.33 -13.99 14.16
C LEU A 420 17.85 -12.78 13.32
N ASN A 421 18.50 -12.50 12.19
CA ASN A 421 18.13 -11.39 11.31
C ASN A 421 16.68 -11.42 10.82
N GLU A 422 16.07 -12.59 10.75
CA GLU A 422 14.65 -12.73 10.38
C GLU A 422 13.68 -12.40 11.54
N TRP A 423 14.19 -12.42 12.79
CA TRP A 423 13.42 -12.25 14.02
C TRP A 423 13.65 -10.89 14.68
N GLN A 424 14.66 -10.15 14.18
CA GLN A 424 15.07 -8.87 14.72
C GLN A 424 15.21 -7.83 13.63
N THR A 425 14.70 -6.63 13.85
CA THR A 425 14.99 -5.47 13.02
C THR A 425 15.15 -4.22 13.88
N SER A 426 15.89 -3.24 13.42
CA SER A 426 16.10 -1.98 14.13
C SER A 426 15.95 -0.82 13.15
N ALA A 427 15.23 0.21 13.55
CA ALA A 427 15.05 1.45 12.80
C ALA A 427 14.95 2.63 13.79
N ASP A 428 15.62 3.74 13.47
CA ASP A 428 15.53 5.02 14.20
C ASP A 428 15.59 4.90 15.74
N SER A 429 16.55 4.11 16.26
CA SER A 429 16.72 3.85 17.71
C SER A 429 15.61 3.02 18.35
N ILE A 430 14.86 2.27 17.56
CA ILE A 430 13.86 1.31 18.04
C ILE A 430 14.32 -0.09 17.65
N THR A 431 14.31 -1.01 18.61
CA THR A 431 14.54 -2.44 18.37
C THR A 431 13.21 -3.17 18.33
N MET A 432 13.02 -4.00 17.35
CA MET A 432 11.80 -4.77 17.12
C MET A 432 12.13 -6.27 17.04
N LEU A 433 11.40 -7.08 17.83
CA LEU A 433 11.53 -8.53 17.84
C LEU A 433 10.21 -9.15 17.36
N ILE A 434 10.30 -10.10 16.43
CA ILE A 434 9.16 -10.62 15.69
C ILE A 434 8.78 -12.00 16.20
N THR A 435 7.50 -12.23 16.44
CA THR A 435 6.90 -13.56 16.65
C THR A 435 5.86 -13.80 15.56
N GLN A 436 5.95 -14.92 14.87
CA GLN A 436 4.98 -15.35 13.86
C GLN A 436 3.90 -16.19 14.52
N VAL A 437 2.64 -15.80 14.32
CA VAL A 437 1.48 -16.47 14.95
C VAL A 437 0.50 -16.94 13.89
N ARG A 438 0.09 -18.20 13.96
CA ARG A 438 -1.02 -18.75 13.15
C ARG A 438 -2.32 -18.66 13.92
N ILE A 439 -3.25 -17.90 13.36
CA ILE A 439 -4.55 -17.65 13.97
C ILE A 439 -5.65 -17.78 12.92
N THR A 440 -6.83 -18.26 13.35
CA THR A 440 -8.04 -18.30 12.52
C THR A 440 -8.77 -16.96 12.58
N ASP A 441 -9.51 -16.64 11.52
CA ASP A 441 -10.27 -15.39 11.47
C ASP A 441 -11.28 -15.25 12.62
N ASP A 442 -11.83 -16.36 13.12
CA ASP A 442 -12.82 -16.37 14.21
C ASP A 442 -12.26 -15.90 15.55
N ASN A 443 -10.98 -16.16 15.83
CA ASN A 443 -10.34 -15.85 17.12
C ASN A 443 -9.54 -14.54 17.11
N LYS A 444 -9.38 -13.91 15.96
CA LYS A 444 -8.51 -12.72 15.81
C LYS A 444 -8.89 -11.59 16.73
N GLU A 445 -10.16 -11.22 16.72
CA GLU A 445 -10.64 -10.05 17.46
C GLU A 445 -10.38 -10.22 18.96
N GLU A 446 -10.63 -11.41 19.52
CA GLU A 446 -10.40 -11.71 20.92
C GLU A 446 -8.91 -11.59 21.30
N VAL A 447 -8.03 -12.16 20.46
CA VAL A 447 -6.58 -12.09 20.68
C VAL A 447 -6.06 -10.67 20.54
N TYR A 448 -6.51 -9.91 19.54
CA TYR A 448 -6.03 -8.54 19.29
C TYR A 448 -6.46 -7.56 20.39
N GLN A 449 -7.65 -7.73 20.93
CA GLN A 449 -8.13 -6.90 22.06
C GLN A 449 -7.23 -7.00 23.31
N GLN A 450 -6.59 -8.16 23.53
CA GLN A 450 -5.66 -8.35 24.63
C GLN A 450 -4.38 -7.50 24.51
N PHE A 451 -4.00 -7.12 23.30
CA PHE A 451 -2.80 -6.31 23.03
C PHE A 451 -3.12 -4.85 22.69
N LYS A 452 -4.39 -4.47 22.61
CA LYS A 452 -4.82 -3.13 22.15
C LYS A 452 -4.24 -1.98 22.96
N ASP A 453 -4.15 -2.16 24.28
CA ASP A 453 -3.66 -1.13 25.21
C ASP A 453 -2.16 -1.29 25.52
N ASN A 454 -1.50 -2.28 24.90
CA ASN A 454 -0.08 -2.52 25.08
C ASN A 454 0.72 -1.71 24.06
N THR A 455 1.44 -0.70 24.52
CA THR A 455 2.27 0.18 23.66
C THR A 455 3.55 -0.47 23.17
N ASP A 456 3.96 -1.57 23.80
CA ASP A 456 5.23 -2.25 23.55
C ASP A 456 5.08 -3.45 22.60
N VAL A 457 3.86 -3.71 22.13
CA VAL A 457 3.54 -4.78 21.18
C VAL A 457 2.67 -4.25 20.03
N VAL A 458 3.13 -4.43 18.82
CA VAL A 458 2.37 -4.12 17.61
C VAL A 458 1.94 -5.41 16.94
N VAL A 459 0.63 -5.60 16.80
CA VAL A 459 0.08 -6.72 16.02
C VAL A 459 -0.01 -6.31 14.57
N PHE A 460 0.82 -6.91 13.72
CA PHE A 460 0.84 -6.65 12.29
C PHE A 460 0.08 -7.76 11.55
N ASP A 461 -1.22 -7.56 11.39
CA ASP A 461 -2.07 -8.31 10.46
C ASP A 461 -2.34 -7.43 9.23
N ARG A 462 -1.88 -7.89 8.08
CA ARG A 462 -2.04 -7.15 6.81
C ARG A 462 -3.51 -6.83 6.52
N SER A 463 -4.41 -7.77 6.73
CA SER A 463 -5.85 -7.57 6.51
C SER A 463 -6.43 -6.56 7.49
N TYR A 464 -6.11 -6.71 8.78
CA TYR A 464 -6.57 -5.81 9.84
C TYR A 464 -6.07 -4.37 9.63
N PHE A 465 -4.80 -4.23 9.29
CA PHE A 465 -4.20 -2.92 8.99
C PHE A 465 -4.84 -2.28 7.76
N THR A 466 -5.07 -3.08 6.70
CA THR A 466 -5.74 -2.60 5.49
C THR A 466 -7.16 -2.13 5.78
N ASN A 467 -7.91 -2.86 6.59
CA ASN A 467 -9.28 -2.49 6.96
C ASN A 467 -9.31 -1.19 7.79
N GLN A 468 -8.38 -1.01 8.73
CA GLN A 468 -8.26 0.26 9.46
C GLN A 468 -7.93 1.43 8.52
N TRP A 469 -7.05 1.22 7.56
CA TRP A 469 -6.67 2.24 6.58
C TRP A 469 -7.84 2.61 5.67
N VAL A 470 -8.61 1.64 5.18
CA VAL A 470 -9.85 1.89 4.42
C VAL A 470 -10.88 2.64 5.26
N SER A 471 -11.02 2.30 6.53
CA SER A 471 -11.91 3.02 7.45
C SER A 471 -11.48 4.47 7.65
N ALA A 472 -10.18 4.74 7.76
CA ALA A 472 -9.64 6.10 7.82
C ALA A 472 -9.95 6.89 6.54
N ILE A 473 -9.72 6.28 5.35
CA ILE A 473 -10.09 6.89 4.05
C ILE A 473 -11.58 7.20 3.98
N ASN A 474 -12.42 6.32 4.48
CA ASN A 474 -13.86 6.53 4.51
C ASN A 474 -14.24 7.74 5.38
N ASN A 475 -13.62 7.88 6.55
CA ASN A 475 -13.82 9.04 7.42
C ASN A 475 -13.35 10.34 6.75
N ASP A 476 -12.19 10.31 6.09
CA ASP A 476 -11.67 11.43 5.30
C ASP A 476 -12.65 11.82 4.18
N PHE A 477 -13.27 10.85 3.51
CA PHE A 477 -14.27 11.09 2.48
C PHE A 477 -15.46 11.90 3.00
N TYR A 478 -16.01 11.56 4.16
CA TYR A 478 -17.09 12.33 4.76
C TYR A 478 -16.65 13.74 5.16
N LEU A 479 -15.45 13.87 5.72
CA LEU A 479 -14.88 15.18 6.08
C LEU A 479 -14.78 16.08 4.85
N ILE A 480 -14.25 15.55 3.73
CA ILE A 480 -14.12 16.30 2.47
C ILE A 480 -15.50 16.71 1.93
N LEU A 481 -16.47 15.80 1.98
CA LEU A 481 -17.82 16.06 1.53
C LEU A 481 -18.45 17.24 2.31
N TYR A 482 -18.27 17.30 3.62
CA TYR A 482 -18.75 18.40 4.45
C TYR A 482 -18.01 19.70 4.17
N ILE A 483 -16.67 19.67 4.09
CA ILE A 483 -15.84 20.85 3.81
C ILE A 483 -16.18 21.41 2.41
N SER A 484 -16.24 20.56 1.39
CA SER A 484 -16.58 20.98 0.03
C SER A 484 -17.97 21.57 -0.05
N SER A 485 -18.97 20.93 0.58
CA SER A 485 -20.33 21.43 0.63
C SER A 485 -20.41 22.78 1.32
N PHE A 486 -19.67 22.97 2.40
CA PHE A 486 -19.60 24.24 3.12
C PHE A 486 -18.95 25.35 2.28
N LEU A 487 -17.84 25.05 1.60
CA LEU A 487 -17.18 26.00 0.70
C LEU A 487 -18.08 26.40 -0.46
N ILE A 488 -18.79 25.46 -1.07
CA ILE A 488 -19.76 25.73 -2.14
C ILE A 488 -20.90 26.62 -1.61
N PHE A 489 -21.42 26.31 -0.42
CA PHE A 489 -22.47 27.11 0.21
C PHE A 489 -22.01 28.55 0.48
N LEU A 490 -20.79 28.73 1.02
CA LEU A 490 -20.21 30.06 1.22
C LEU A 490 -20.03 30.82 -0.11
N ALA A 491 -19.53 30.15 -1.14
CA ALA A 491 -19.35 30.77 -2.46
C ALA A 491 -20.69 31.22 -3.05
N LEU A 492 -21.74 30.43 -2.87
CA LEU A 492 -23.11 30.82 -3.30
C LEU A 492 -23.71 31.94 -2.49
N LEU A 493 -23.35 32.09 -1.20
CA LEU A 493 -23.82 33.21 -0.36
C LEU A 493 -23.16 34.54 -0.75
N ILE A 494 -21.94 34.50 -1.26
CA ILE A 494 -21.15 35.69 -1.67
C ILE A 494 -21.49 36.10 -3.12
N SER A 495 -21.96 35.16 -3.93
CA SER A 495 -22.38 35.37 -5.33
C SER A 495 -23.74 36.03 -5.46
#